data_bb3c27a0ce59fda36df5938baaa4701a
#
_entry.id   bb3c27a0ce59fda36df5938baaa4701a
#
_cell.length_a   1.000
_cell.length_b   1.000
_cell.length_c   1.000
_cell.angle_alpha   90.00
_cell.angle_beta   90.00
_cell.angle_gamma   90.00
#
_symmetry.space_group_name_H-M   'P 1'
#
loop_
_entity.id
_entity.type
_entity.pdbx_description
1 polymer ?
#
loop_
_entity_poly.entity_id
_entity_poly.type
_entity_poly.pdbx_seq_one_letter_code
_entity_poly.pdbx_strand_id
1 'polypeptide(L)'
;EEKLFIEIKRVLNTTEDGKRINWDLNSNQISKEIGNQISSKFLDKVKTDLAIEWLINLGLRKPTEEQIKFIIDTQSSIRMTARAGSGKTEMVATKIIFLIYYLGHSHEEFLALTFNVSARKDLINRVLKIEEQAGFENSFFYPIMNFDRLSVSLCNKEQKPAKEKEHKFIIKKIVSHFLNTENPYSHKIQNLLLKSFRSDWEKWIHASEKYNKKQLEDLRSKLQDQTINGIVVKSRGEKRIGDFLFEHDIEFKYERPFRFKSK
;
A
#
# COMPACT_ATOMS: atom_id res chain seq x y z
N GLU A 1 -33.41 -26.10 -4.20
CA GLU A 1 -32.24 -25.23 -4.01
C GLU A 1 -31.20 -25.89 -3.10
N GLU A 2 -31.61 -26.47 -1.95
CA GLU A 2 -30.71 -27.06 -0.96
C GLU A 2 -29.89 -28.25 -1.49
N LYS A 3 -30.51 -29.18 -2.23
CA LYS A 3 -29.75 -30.25 -2.89
C LYS A 3 -28.72 -29.73 -3.88
N LEU A 4 -29.09 -28.75 -4.68
CA LEU A 4 -28.21 -28.15 -5.66
C LEU A 4 -27.01 -27.39 -4.99
N PHE A 5 -27.27 -26.75 -3.87
CA PHE A 5 -26.22 -26.12 -3.04
C PHE A 5 -25.19 -27.16 -2.57
N ILE A 6 -25.64 -28.30 -2.06
CA ILE A 6 -24.76 -29.38 -1.60
C ILE A 6 -23.93 -29.97 -2.75
N GLU A 7 -24.53 -30.15 -3.93
CA GLU A 7 -23.83 -30.65 -5.10
C GLU A 7 -22.77 -29.69 -5.62
N ILE A 8 -23.10 -28.38 -5.68
CA ILE A 8 -22.12 -27.34 -6.03
C ILE A 8 -20.98 -27.29 -5.02
N LYS A 9 -21.29 -27.34 -3.72
CA LYS A 9 -20.27 -27.38 -2.64
C LYS A 9 -19.34 -28.57 -2.82
N ARG A 10 -19.88 -29.74 -3.18
CA ARG A 10 -19.08 -30.93 -3.45
C ARG A 10 -18.14 -30.74 -4.63
N VAL A 11 -18.63 -30.22 -5.76
CA VAL A 11 -17.84 -30.00 -6.98
C VAL A 11 -16.73 -28.98 -6.71
N LEU A 12 -17.05 -27.86 -6.03
CA LEU A 12 -16.03 -26.85 -5.68
C LEU A 12 -14.95 -27.41 -4.76
N ASN A 13 -15.30 -28.30 -3.83
CA ASN A 13 -14.36 -28.90 -2.88
C ASN A 13 -13.63 -30.15 -3.41
N THR A 14 -13.98 -30.63 -4.60
CA THR A 14 -13.26 -31.73 -5.24
C THR A 14 -11.98 -31.20 -5.86
N THR A 15 -10.83 -31.71 -5.43
CA THR A 15 -9.52 -31.29 -5.92
C THR A 15 -8.84 -32.47 -6.61
N GLU A 16 -8.22 -32.27 -7.76
CA GLU A 16 -7.42 -33.29 -8.44
C GLU A 16 -6.19 -33.67 -7.60
N ASP A 17 -5.62 -32.69 -6.83
CA ASP A 17 -4.42 -32.86 -6.02
C ASP A 17 -4.69 -32.93 -4.50
N GLY A 18 -5.94 -32.93 -4.05
CA GLY A 18 -6.33 -32.96 -2.64
C GLY A 18 -5.97 -31.71 -1.82
N LYS A 19 -5.43 -30.66 -2.44
CA LYS A 19 -4.94 -29.44 -1.77
C LYS A 19 -5.65 -28.16 -2.18
N ARG A 20 -6.31 -28.12 -3.34
CA ARG A 20 -6.83 -26.89 -3.93
C ARG A 20 -8.32 -26.99 -4.26
N ILE A 21 -9.08 -26.02 -3.85
CA ILE A 21 -10.51 -25.91 -4.18
C ILE A 21 -10.68 -25.45 -5.62
N ASN A 22 -11.58 -26.06 -6.39
CA ASN A 22 -11.95 -25.68 -7.76
C ASN A 22 -12.79 -24.39 -7.79
N TRP A 23 -12.28 -23.32 -7.20
CA TRP A 23 -13.00 -22.05 -7.01
C TRP A 23 -13.30 -21.32 -8.31
N ASP A 24 -12.43 -21.46 -9.30
CA ASP A 24 -12.47 -20.71 -10.55
C ASP A 24 -13.43 -21.30 -11.59
N LEU A 25 -14.07 -22.43 -11.29
CA LEU A 25 -15.08 -23.02 -12.16
C LEU A 25 -16.25 -22.05 -12.38
N ASN A 26 -16.63 -21.89 -13.65
CA ASN A 26 -17.80 -21.10 -14.04
C ASN A 26 -19.09 -21.92 -14.02
N SER A 27 -20.24 -21.26 -14.16
CA SER A 27 -21.56 -21.89 -14.12
C SER A 27 -21.75 -22.96 -15.18
N ASN A 28 -21.16 -22.83 -16.38
CA ASN A 28 -21.27 -23.80 -17.45
C ASN A 28 -20.48 -25.08 -17.13
N GLN A 29 -19.30 -24.94 -16.54
CA GLN A 29 -18.46 -26.08 -16.14
C GLN A 29 -19.15 -26.89 -15.03
N ILE A 30 -19.64 -26.19 -14.00
CA ILE A 30 -20.36 -26.83 -12.89
C ILE A 30 -21.69 -27.46 -13.38
N SER A 31 -22.39 -26.78 -14.28
CA SER A 31 -23.63 -27.35 -14.89
C SER A 31 -23.40 -28.67 -15.61
N LYS A 32 -22.25 -28.81 -16.30
CA LYS A 32 -21.88 -30.07 -16.96
C LYS A 32 -21.59 -31.19 -15.97
N GLU A 33 -20.91 -30.87 -14.86
CA GLU A 33 -20.57 -31.87 -13.85
C GLU A 33 -21.79 -32.37 -13.06
N ILE A 34 -22.70 -31.46 -12.73
CA ILE A 34 -23.90 -31.78 -11.95
C ILE A 34 -25.04 -32.30 -12.82
N GLY A 35 -24.98 -32.05 -14.14
CA GLY A 35 -26.08 -32.42 -15.06
C GLY A 35 -27.30 -31.52 -14.97
N ASN A 36 -27.21 -30.41 -14.29
CA ASN A 36 -28.28 -29.43 -14.09
C ASN A 36 -27.82 -28.03 -14.51
N GLN A 37 -28.70 -27.25 -15.13
CA GLN A 37 -28.39 -25.90 -15.56
C GLN A 37 -28.29 -24.95 -14.35
N ILE A 38 -27.15 -24.34 -14.15
CA ILE A 38 -26.85 -23.40 -13.04
C ILE A 38 -26.64 -22.03 -13.63
N SER A 39 -27.37 -21.05 -13.10
CA SER A 39 -27.12 -19.65 -13.45
C SER A 39 -25.86 -19.11 -12.74
N SER A 40 -25.12 -18.18 -13.39
CA SER A 40 -23.97 -17.52 -12.78
C SER A 40 -24.35 -16.82 -11.47
N LYS A 41 -25.50 -16.19 -11.42
CA LYS A 41 -26.02 -15.51 -10.22
C LYS A 41 -26.22 -16.47 -9.04
N PHE A 42 -26.69 -17.69 -9.31
CA PHE A 42 -26.86 -18.71 -8.25
C PHE A 42 -25.51 -19.23 -7.77
N LEU A 43 -24.56 -19.46 -8.70
CA LEU A 43 -23.22 -19.88 -8.35
C LEU A 43 -22.50 -18.81 -7.49
N ASP A 44 -22.60 -17.53 -7.88
CA ASP A 44 -22.02 -16.41 -7.11
C ASP A 44 -22.60 -16.34 -5.70
N LYS A 45 -23.91 -16.59 -5.56
CA LYS A 45 -24.57 -16.67 -4.25
C LYS A 45 -23.99 -17.83 -3.43
N VAL A 46 -23.87 -19.02 -4.00
CA VAL A 46 -23.30 -20.18 -3.30
C VAL A 46 -21.87 -19.92 -2.86
N LYS A 47 -21.01 -19.40 -3.75
CA LYS A 47 -19.62 -19.02 -3.40
C LYS A 47 -19.59 -17.98 -2.27
N THR A 48 -20.46 -16.99 -2.33
CA THR A 48 -20.57 -15.95 -1.30
C THR A 48 -20.95 -16.54 0.05
N ASP A 49 -21.99 -17.39 0.09
CA ASP A 49 -22.48 -18.02 1.31
C ASP A 49 -21.42 -18.93 1.93
N LEU A 50 -20.73 -19.74 1.13
CA LEU A 50 -19.64 -20.60 1.59
C LEU A 50 -18.47 -19.79 2.18
N ALA A 51 -18.07 -18.72 1.54
CA ALA A 51 -16.98 -17.87 2.02
C ALA A 51 -17.38 -17.14 3.31
N ILE A 52 -18.60 -16.64 3.42
CA ILE A 52 -19.11 -16.00 4.64
C ILE A 52 -19.17 -17.00 5.79
N GLU A 53 -19.71 -18.20 5.55
CA GLU A 53 -19.77 -19.28 6.56
C GLU A 53 -18.37 -19.58 7.09
N TRP A 54 -17.40 -19.75 6.20
CA TRP A 54 -16.02 -20.03 6.57
C TRP A 54 -15.38 -18.91 7.37
N LEU A 55 -15.54 -17.66 6.97
CA LEU A 55 -14.99 -16.49 7.68
C LEU A 55 -15.60 -16.35 9.09
N ILE A 56 -16.91 -16.60 9.24
CA ILE A 56 -17.58 -16.57 10.54
C ILE A 56 -17.06 -17.68 11.46
N ASN A 57 -16.84 -18.89 10.90
CA ASN A 57 -16.28 -20.02 11.65
C ASN A 57 -14.85 -19.75 12.16
N LEU A 58 -14.10 -18.86 11.50
CA LEU A 58 -12.80 -18.36 11.99
C LEU A 58 -12.92 -17.27 13.07
N GLY A 59 -14.13 -16.92 13.51
CA GLY A 59 -14.36 -15.85 14.45
C GLY A 59 -14.21 -14.46 13.87
N LEU A 60 -14.16 -14.32 12.55
CA LEU A 60 -14.06 -13.02 11.88
C LEU A 60 -15.44 -12.36 11.75
N ARG A 61 -15.43 -11.02 11.73
CA ARG A 61 -16.65 -10.25 11.52
C ARG A 61 -17.22 -10.53 10.13
N LYS A 62 -18.54 -10.71 10.04
CA LYS A 62 -19.26 -10.86 8.77
C LYS A 62 -18.94 -9.66 7.84
N PRO A 63 -18.39 -9.90 6.64
CA PRO A 63 -18.10 -8.84 5.68
C PRO A 63 -19.40 -8.27 5.07
N THR A 64 -19.35 -7.03 4.58
CA THR A 64 -20.42 -6.45 3.76
C THR A 64 -20.44 -7.10 2.37
N GLU A 65 -21.51 -6.88 1.60
CA GLU A 65 -21.62 -7.40 0.22
C GLU A 65 -20.47 -6.96 -0.69
N GLU A 66 -20.01 -5.73 -0.55
CA GLU A 66 -18.88 -5.21 -1.32
C GLU A 66 -17.54 -5.84 -0.88
N GLN A 67 -17.41 -6.04 0.42
CA GLN A 67 -16.21 -6.65 1.01
C GLN A 67 -16.09 -8.11 0.60
N ILE A 68 -17.16 -8.87 0.68
CA ILE A 68 -17.11 -10.29 0.31
C ILE A 68 -16.82 -10.46 -1.19
N LYS A 69 -17.39 -9.65 -2.06
CA LYS A 69 -17.06 -9.66 -3.51
C LYS A 69 -15.57 -9.46 -3.75
N PHE A 70 -14.93 -8.54 -3.02
CA PHE A 70 -13.48 -8.35 -3.12
C PHE A 70 -12.69 -9.58 -2.63
N ILE A 71 -13.10 -10.19 -1.53
CA ILE A 71 -12.39 -11.33 -0.94
C ILE A 71 -12.44 -12.56 -1.86
N ILE A 72 -13.62 -12.88 -2.41
CA ILE A 72 -13.84 -14.10 -3.19
C ILE A 72 -13.41 -14.03 -4.66
N ASP A 73 -13.25 -12.84 -5.21
CA ASP A 73 -12.84 -12.67 -6.61
C ASP A 73 -11.35 -12.94 -6.78
N THR A 74 -11.02 -13.95 -7.57
CA THR A 74 -9.66 -14.39 -7.87
C THR A 74 -9.19 -14.03 -9.28
N GLN A 75 -10.10 -13.62 -10.17
CA GLN A 75 -9.82 -13.50 -11.60
C GLN A 75 -9.91 -12.09 -12.16
N SER A 76 -10.76 -11.23 -11.58
CA SER A 76 -10.96 -9.90 -12.13
C SER A 76 -10.02 -8.85 -11.51
N SER A 77 -9.76 -7.80 -12.29
CA SER A 77 -9.06 -6.62 -11.77
C SER A 77 -10.04 -5.73 -11.01
N ILE A 78 -9.95 -5.73 -9.69
CA ILE A 78 -10.84 -4.94 -8.81
C ILE A 78 -10.13 -3.70 -8.31
N ARG A 79 -10.77 -2.54 -8.48
CA ARG A 79 -10.40 -1.30 -7.80
C ARG A 79 -11.35 -1.02 -6.65
N MET A 80 -10.82 -1.06 -5.43
CA MET A 80 -11.57 -0.72 -4.21
C MET A 80 -11.30 0.72 -3.79
N THR A 81 -12.35 1.53 -3.74
CA THR A 81 -12.32 2.89 -3.18
C THR A 81 -13.03 2.90 -1.84
N ALA A 82 -12.35 3.39 -0.81
CA ALA A 82 -12.93 3.42 0.52
C ALA A 82 -12.31 4.54 1.36
N ARG A 83 -13.06 5.11 2.30
CA ARG A 83 -12.60 6.18 3.19
C ARG A 83 -11.47 5.69 4.12
N ALA A 84 -10.68 6.60 4.66
CA ALA A 84 -9.72 6.28 5.70
C ALA A 84 -10.45 5.63 6.91
N GLY A 85 -9.87 4.57 7.49
CA GLY A 85 -10.49 3.85 8.62
C GLY A 85 -11.58 2.84 8.27
N SER A 86 -11.92 2.63 6.99
CA SER A 86 -12.97 1.68 6.56
C SER A 86 -12.55 0.19 6.55
N GLY A 87 -11.37 -0.13 7.08
CA GLY A 87 -10.90 -1.53 7.14
C GLY A 87 -10.25 -2.07 5.87
N LYS A 88 -9.79 -1.21 4.93
CA LYS A 88 -9.13 -1.66 3.69
C LYS A 88 -8.00 -2.67 3.91
N THR A 89 -7.09 -2.37 4.84
CA THR A 89 -5.95 -3.24 5.17
C THR A 89 -6.42 -4.57 5.77
N GLU A 90 -7.49 -4.54 6.57
CA GLU A 90 -8.12 -5.75 7.13
C GLU A 90 -8.67 -6.64 6.03
N MET A 91 -9.35 -6.06 5.05
CA MET A 91 -9.89 -6.82 3.93
C MET A 91 -8.81 -7.47 3.05
N VAL A 92 -7.68 -6.76 2.84
CA VAL A 92 -6.54 -7.35 2.12
C VAL A 92 -5.94 -8.50 2.93
N ALA A 93 -5.81 -8.36 4.25
CA ALA A 93 -5.36 -9.43 5.12
C ALA A 93 -6.31 -10.64 5.07
N THR A 94 -7.63 -10.40 5.17
CA THR A 94 -8.65 -11.46 5.06
C THR A 94 -8.60 -12.15 3.70
N LYS A 95 -8.38 -11.42 2.60
CA LYS A 95 -8.23 -12.03 1.27
C LYS A 95 -6.98 -12.91 1.20
N ILE A 96 -5.86 -12.51 1.77
CA ILE A 96 -4.64 -13.33 1.84
C ILE A 96 -4.92 -14.64 2.58
N ILE A 97 -5.56 -14.57 3.73
CA ILE A 97 -5.96 -15.75 4.52
C ILE A 97 -6.92 -16.64 3.73
N PHE A 98 -7.89 -16.06 3.04
CA PHE A 98 -8.84 -16.80 2.20
C PHE A 98 -8.14 -17.55 1.05
N LEU A 99 -7.19 -16.89 0.36
CA LEU A 99 -6.40 -17.51 -0.72
C LEU A 99 -5.58 -18.70 -0.20
N ILE A 100 -4.92 -18.55 0.94
CA ILE A 100 -4.02 -19.58 1.48
C ILE A 100 -4.82 -20.73 2.10
N TYR A 101 -5.68 -20.44 3.07
CA TYR A 101 -6.28 -21.45 3.94
C TYR A 101 -7.62 -21.99 3.45
N TYR A 102 -8.35 -21.24 2.65
CA TYR A 102 -9.59 -21.73 2.04
C TYR A 102 -9.38 -22.28 0.65
N LEU A 103 -8.69 -21.53 -0.22
CA LEU A 103 -8.48 -21.95 -1.61
C LEU A 103 -7.25 -22.85 -1.81
N GLY A 104 -6.33 -22.91 -0.85
CA GLY A 104 -5.12 -23.74 -0.93
C GLY A 104 -4.02 -23.18 -1.84
N HIS A 105 -4.02 -21.85 -2.08
CA HIS A 105 -2.95 -21.22 -2.84
C HIS A 105 -1.62 -21.26 -2.11
N SER A 106 -0.54 -21.55 -2.82
CA SER A 106 0.80 -21.42 -2.26
C SER A 106 1.22 -19.95 -2.12
N HIS A 107 2.16 -19.68 -1.23
CA HIS A 107 2.70 -18.32 -1.02
C HIS A 107 3.40 -17.74 -2.26
N GLU A 108 3.77 -18.57 -3.23
CA GLU A 108 4.45 -18.15 -4.46
C GLU A 108 3.48 -17.67 -5.55
N GLU A 109 2.19 -17.93 -5.39
CA GLU A 109 1.17 -17.66 -6.41
C GLU A 109 0.58 -16.26 -6.33
N PHE A 110 0.87 -15.49 -5.28
CA PHE A 110 0.39 -14.12 -5.14
C PHE A 110 1.47 -13.20 -4.56
N LEU A 111 1.31 -11.91 -4.79
CA LEU A 111 2.17 -10.85 -4.24
C LEU A 111 1.31 -9.70 -3.76
N ALA A 112 1.43 -9.37 -2.47
CA ALA A 112 0.82 -8.17 -1.90
C ALA A 112 1.83 -7.04 -1.84
N LEU A 113 1.52 -5.91 -2.51
CA LEU A 113 2.39 -4.74 -2.54
C LEU A 113 1.83 -3.61 -1.68
N THR A 114 2.71 -3.00 -0.91
CA THR A 114 2.41 -1.83 -0.08
C THR A 114 3.31 -0.67 -0.45
N PHE A 115 2.86 0.56 -0.17
CA PHE A 115 3.63 1.74 -0.53
C PHE A 115 4.93 1.87 0.29
N ASN A 116 4.86 1.64 1.60
CA ASN A 116 5.99 1.84 2.50
C ASN A 116 6.18 0.69 3.51
N VAL A 117 7.28 0.76 4.26
CA VAL A 117 7.65 -0.25 5.27
C VAL A 117 6.63 -0.34 6.41
N SER A 118 6.05 0.77 6.83
CA SER A 118 5.04 0.80 7.91
C SER A 118 3.76 0.08 7.49
N ALA A 119 3.24 0.37 6.30
CA ALA A 119 2.05 -0.30 5.75
C ALA A 119 2.29 -1.81 5.56
N ARG A 120 3.51 -2.19 5.14
CA ARG A 120 3.89 -3.59 5.05
C ARG A 120 3.84 -4.29 6.40
N LYS A 121 4.43 -3.70 7.44
CA LYS A 121 4.40 -4.25 8.81
C LYS A 121 2.98 -4.36 9.34
N ASP A 122 2.16 -3.33 9.13
CA ASP A 122 0.74 -3.33 9.55
C ASP A 122 -0.04 -4.48 8.89
N LEU A 123 0.12 -4.68 7.58
CA LEU A 123 -0.53 -5.77 6.86
C LEU A 123 -0.08 -7.15 7.37
N ILE A 124 1.22 -7.36 7.57
CA ILE A 124 1.75 -8.61 8.12
C ILE A 124 1.16 -8.88 9.52
N ASN A 125 1.16 -7.88 10.41
CA ASN A 125 0.64 -8.03 11.75
C ASN A 125 -0.86 -8.39 11.76
N ARG A 126 -1.65 -7.88 10.79
CA ARG A 126 -3.05 -8.23 10.64
C ARG A 126 -3.26 -9.66 10.17
N VAL A 127 -2.46 -10.11 9.20
CA VAL A 127 -2.48 -11.51 8.75
C VAL A 127 -2.15 -12.44 9.91
N LEU A 128 -1.06 -12.20 10.62
CA LEU A 128 -0.65 -12.99 11.80
C LEU A 128 -1.73 -13.03 12.89
N LYS A 129 -2.38 -11.89 13.15
CA LYS A 129 -3.47 -11.83 14.12
C LYS A 129 -4.67 -12.68 13.72
N ILE A 130 -5.04 -12.70 12.43
CA ILE A 130 -6.13 -13.55 11.94
C ILE A 130 -5.76 -15.01 12.06
N GLU A 131 -4.51 -15.39 11.74
CA GLU A 131 -4.02 -16.77 11.87
C GLU A 131 -4.06 -17.24 13.33
N GLU A 132 -3.59 -16.41 14.25
CA GLU A 132 -3.64 -16.70 15.68
C GLU A 132 -5.09 -16.93 16.16
N GLN A 133 -6.01 -16.04 15.75
CA GLN A 133 -7.44 -16.17 16.09
C GLN A 133 -8.08 -17.44 15.51
N ALA A 134 -7.67 -17.83 14.30
CA ALA A 134 -8.19 -19.00 13.60
C ALA A 134 -7.52 -20.32 14.02
N GLY A 135 -6.45 -20.27 14.82
CA GLY A 135 -5.68 -21.44 15.22
C GLY A 135 -4.87 -22.07 14.08
N PHE A 136 -4.52 -21.28 13.05
CA PHE A 136 -3.66 -21.75 11.98
C PHE A 136 -2.20 -21.75 12.43
N GLU A 137 -1.41 -22.70 11.91
CA GLU A 137 0.04 -22.66 12.10
C GLU A 137 0.61 -21.43 11.38
N ASN A 138 1.42 -20.63 12.11
CA ASN A 138 2.01 -19.42 11.57
C ASN A 138 2.89 -19.74 10.36
N SER A 139 2.56 -19.19 9.22
CA SER A 139 3.43 -19.23 8.06
C SER A 139 4.53 -18.19 8.23
N PHE A 140 5.79 -18.63 8.24
CA PHE A 140 6.95 -17.74 8.44
C PHE A 140 7.22 -16.80 7.26
N PHE A 141 6.57 -17.01 6.12
CA PHE A 141 6.83 -16.23 4.91
C PHE A 141 5.55 -15.82 4.20
N TYR A 142 5.31 -14.50 4.18
CA TYR A 142 4.26 -13.92 3.34
C TYR A 142 4.89 -13.13 2.20
N PRO A 143 4.38 -13.27 0.97
CA PRO A 143 4.82 -12.47 -0.17
C PRO A 143 4.27 -11.05 -0.09
N ILE A 144 4.48 -10.39 1.04
CA ILE A 144 4.08 -9.01 1.30
C ILE A 144 5.33 -8.14 1.23
N MET A 145 5.40 -7.28 0.22
CA MET A 145 6.56 -6.42 -0.04
C MET A 145 6.14 -4.97 -0.18
N ASN A 146 7.08 -4.05 0.06
CA ASN A 146 6.96 -2.69 -0.46
C ASN A 146 7.69 -2.58 -1.81
N PHE A 147 7.45 -1.51 -2.55
CA PHE A 147 8.04 -1.33 -3.89
C PHE A 147 9.57 -1.37 -3.88
N ASP A 148 10.22 -0.81 -2.86
CA ASP A 148 11.68 -0.83 -2.74
C ASP A 148 12.20 -2.28 -2.62
N ARG A 149 11.56 -3.10 -1.79
CA ARG A 149 11.94 -4.49 -1.61
C ARG A 149 11.69 -5.32 -2.86
N LEU A 150 10.59 -5.09 -3.57
CA LEU A 150 10.31 -5.72 -4.84
C LEU A 150 11.39 -5.33 -5.87
N SER A 151 11.72 -4.04 -5.98
CA SER A 151 12.77 -3.57 -6.89
C SER A 151 14.11 -4.26 -6.64
N VAL A 152 14.49 -4.39 -5.36
CA VAL A 152 15.73 -5.10 -4.98
C VAL A 152 15.65 -6.59 -5.32
N SER A 153 14.49 -7.24 -5.17
CA SER A 153 14.32 -8.66 -5.49
C SER A 153 14.37 -8.95 -6.99
N LEU A 154 13.98 -7.97 -7.81
CA LEU A 154 14.03 -8.06 -9.28
C LEU A 154 15.41 -7.69 -9.86
N CYS A 155 16.24 -6.98 -9.09
CA CYS A 155 17.60 -6.67 -9.51
C CYS A 155 18.51 -7.92 -9.40
N ASN A 156 19.42 -8.09 -10.35
CA ASN A 156 20.46 -9.12 -10.27
C ASN A 156 21.29 -8.93 -8.99
N LYS A 157 21.71 -10.04 -8.38
CA LYS A 157 22.50 -10.06 -7.11
C LYS A 157 23.74 -9.17 -7.13
N GLU A 158 24.27 -8.84 -8.33
CA GLU A 158 25.40 -7.95 -8.54
C GLU A 158 25.04 -6.45 -8.45
N GLN A 159 23.78 -6.09 -8.63
CA GLN A 159 23.29 -4.72 -8.56
C GLN A 159 22.82 -4.41 -7.15
N LYS A 160 23.72 -3.92 -6.31
CA LYS A 160 23.34 -3.42 -4.98
C LYS A 160 22.67 -2.05 -5.12
N PRO A 161 21.57 -1.78 -4.37
CA PRO A 161 20.99 -0.46 -4.34
C PRO A 161 22.02 0.56 -3.86
N ALA A 162 22.13 1.69 -4.58
CA ALA A 162 23.07 2.74 -4.26
C ALA A 162 22.82 3.28 -2.83
N LYS A 163 23.89 3.54 -2.10
CA LYS A 163 23.80 4.16 -0.76
C LYS A 163 23.35 5.61 -0.88
N GLU A 164 22.77 6.17 0.17
CA GLU A 164 22.26 7.56 0.18
C GLU A 164 23.29 8.61 -0.30
N LYS A 165 24.58 8.40 0.04
CA LYS A 165 25.68 9.26 -0.43
C LYS A 165 25.90 9.14 -1.95
N GLU A 166 25.75 7.95 -2.50
CA GLU A 166 25.86 7.67 -3.93
C GLU A 166 24.67 8.25 -4.69
N HIS A 167 23.45 8.18 -4.14
CA HIS A 167 22.27 8.83 -4.70
C HIS A 167 22.47 10.34 -4.84
N LYS A 168 22.96 11.01 -3.79
CA LYS A 168 23.25 12.45 -3.84
C LYS A 168 24.29 12.80 -4.93
N PHE A 169 25.31 11.96 -5.07
CA PHE A 169 26.33 12.14 -6.11
C PHE A 169 25.79 11.93 -7.52
N ILE A 170 24.99 10.89 -7.73
CA ILE A 170 24.35 10.59 -9.02
C ILE A 170 23.39 11.72 -9.41
N ILE A 171 22.52 12.15 -8.49
CA ILE A 171 21.59 13.27 -8.71
C ILE A 171 22.36 14.54 -9.08
N LYS A 172 23.47 14.86 -8.36
CA LYS A 172 24.31 16.00 -8.68
C LYS A 172 24.91 15.91 -10.08
N LYS A 173 25.40 14.74 -10.49
CA LYS A 173 25.91 14.51 -11.86
C LYS A 173 24.82 14.68 -12.92
N ILE A 174 23.64 14.12 -12.71
CA ILE A 174 22.50 14.23 -13.62
C ILE A 174 22.10 15.70 -13.76
N VAL A 175 21.90 16.41 -12.65
CA VAL A 175 21.55 17.84 -12.66
C VAL A 175 22.62 18.68 -13.36
N SER A 176 23.92 18.43 -13.08
CA SER A 176 25.03 19.13 -13.74
C SER A 176 25.06 18.84 -15.25
N HIS A 177 24.82 17.61 -15.66
CA HIS A 177 24.74 17.24 -17.08
C HIS A 177 23.62 18.01 -17.78
N PHE A 178 22.42 18.03 -17.22
CA PHE A 178 21.27 18.76 -17.78
C PHE A 178 21.48 20.29 -17.81
N LEU A 179 22.22 20.85 -16.86
CA LEU A 179 22.53 22.29 -16.84
C LEU A 179 23.57 22.68 -17.89
N ASN A 180 24.48 21.76 -18.21
CA ASN A 180 25.61 22.01 -19.12
C ASN A 180 25.36 21.57 -20.58
N THR A 181 24.20 20.92 -20.85
CA THR A 181 23.79 20.48 -22.17
C THR A 181 22.60 21.28 -22.67
N GLU A 182 22.60 21.62 -23.97
CA GLU A 182 21.42 22.20 -24.61
C GLU A 182 20.35 21.13 -24.79
N ASN A 183 19.37 21.11 -23.87
CA ASN A 183 18.25 20.19 -23.95
C ASN A 183 16.96 20.89 -23.47
N PRO A 184 15.75 20.40 -23.85
CA PRO A 184 14.48 21.05 -23.53
C PRO A 184 14.17 21.14 -22.03
N TYR A 185 14.87 20.37 -21.20
CA TYR A 185 14.66 20.33 -19.74
C TYR A 185 15.58 21.29 -18.97
N SER A 186 16.65 21.82 -19.58
CA SER A 186 17.60 22.71 -18.93
C SER A 186 16.93 23.94 -18.31
N HIS A 187 16.06 24.62 -19.04
CA HIS A 187 15.30 25.76 -18.55
C HIS A 187 14.32 25.39 -17.39
N LYS A 188 13.70 24.21 -17.46
CA LYS A 188 12.80 23.76 -16.36
C LYS A 188 13.59 23.48 -15.08
N ILE A 189 14.76 22.86 -15.20
CA ILE A 189 15.64 22.57 -14.06
C ILE A 189 16.23 23.87 -13.48
N GLN A 190 16.70 24.80 -14.34
CA GLN A 190 17.16 26.11 -13.91
C GLN A 190 16.07 26.86 -13.15
N ASN A 191 14.85 26.92 -13.67
CA ASN A 191 13.71 27.58 -13.00
C ASN A 191 13.35 26.92 -11.67
N LEU A 192 13.39 25.59 -11.58
CA LEU A 192 13.16 24.87 -10.32
C LEU A 192 14.25 25.18 -9.28
N LEU A 193 15.51 25.22 -9.70
CA LEU A 193 16.63 25.58 -8.84
C LEU A 193 16.51 27.03 -8.37
N LEU A 194 16.25 27.97 -9.28
CA LEU A 194 16.07 29.38 -8.97
C LEU A 194 14.90 29.62 -7.99
N LYS A 195 13.75 28.96 -8.20
CA LYS A 195 12.62 29.04 -7.27
C LYS A 195 12.98 28.47 -5.89
N SER A 196 13.71 27.37 -5.85
CA SER A 196 14.16 26.77 -4.58
C SER A 196 15.21 27.66 -3.87
N PHE A 197 16.10 28.29 -4.62
CA PHE A 197 17.09 29.23 -4.06
C PHE A 197 16.47 30.53 -3.56
N ARG A 198 15.52 31.09 -4.29
CA ARG A 198 14.96 32.42 -3.99
C ARG A 198 14.20 32.44 -2.67
N SER A 199 13.51 31.37 -2.32
CA SER A 199 12.78 31.27 -1.03
C SER A 199 13.71 31.17 0.19
N ASP A 200 14.92 30.65 0.01
CA ASP A 200 15.86 30.47 1.12
C ASP A 200 16.97 31.55 1.17
N TRP A 201 17.15 32.28 0.04
CA TRP A 201 18.24 33.26 -0.10
C TRP A 201 18.14 34.45 0.86
N GLU A 202 16.96 35.00 1.03
CA GLU A 202 16.74 36.12 1.96
C GLU A 202 17.04 35.73 3.42
N LYS A 203 16.64 34.56 3.81
CA LYS A 203 16.94 33.97 5.12
C LYS A 203 18.46 33.75 5.29
N TRP A 204 19.13 33.41 4.20
CA TRP A 204 20.58 33.16 4.16
C TRP A 204 21.39 34.45 4.33
N ILE A 205 20.98 35.52 3.67
CA ILE A 205 21.65 36.83 3.79
C ILE A 205 21.58 37.34 5.25
N HIS A 206 20.41 37.31 5.86
CA HIS A 206 20.26 37.70 7.26
C HIS A 206 21.01 36.79 8.25
N ALA A 207 21.15 35.51 7.93
CA ALA A 207 21.90 34.58 8.78
C ALA A 207 23.42 34.70 8.60
N SER A 208 23.91 35.03 7.40
CA SER A 208 25.36 35.18 7.12
C SER A 208 26.01 36.35 7.88
N GLU A 209 25.24 37.34 8.27
CA GLU A 209 25.71 38.47 9.07
C GLU A 209 25.90 38.15 10.58
N LYS A 210 25.24 37.07 11.06
CA LYS A 210 25.20 36.76 12.50
C LYS A 210 25.93 35.47 12.91
N TYR A 211 26.24 34.57 12.00
CA TYR A 211 26.68 33.21 12.33
C TYR A 211 28.01 32.83 11.68
N ASN A 212 28.83 32.02 12.37
CA ASN A 212 30.03 31.43 11.80
C ASN A 212 29.70 30.28 10.82
N LYS A 213 30.71 29.83 10.05
CA LYS A 213 30.55 28.84 8.98
C LYS A 213 29.83 27.54 9.42
N LYS A 214 30.15 27.03 10.62
CA LYS A 214 29.56 25.80 11.17
C LYS A 214 28.09 26.00 11.56
N GLN A 215 27.79 27.15 12.16
CA GLN A 215 26.43 27.54 12.51
C GLN A 215 25.58 27.78 11.26
N LEU A 216 26.17 28.27 10.17
CA LEU A 216 25.53 28.46 8.87
C LEU A 216 25.20 27.10 8.21
N GLU A 217 26.07 26.09 8.32
CA GLU A 217 25.80 24.73 7.80
C GLU A 217 24.69 24.07 8.58
N ASP A 218 24.65 24.16 9.90
CA ASP A 218 23.57 23.67 10.75
C ASP A 218 22.26 24.41 10.49
N LEU A 219 22.29 25.71 10.31
CA LEU A 219 21.13 26.50 9.95
C LEU A 219 20.59 26.11 8.56
N ARG A 220 21.48 25.92 7.58
CA ARG A 220 21.12 25.50 6.24
C ARG A 220 20.41 24.13 6.20
N SER A 221 20.83 23.19 7.04
CA SER A 221 20.15 21.90 7.16
C SER A 221 18.75 22.05 7.77
N LYS A 222 18.59 22.94 8.75
CA LYS A 222 17.32 23.21 9.43
C LYS A 222 16.34 24.02 8.58
N LEU A 223 16.85 25.00 7.79
CA LEU A 223 16.00 25.86 6.93
C LEU A 223 15.32 25.07 5.78
N GLN A 224 15.87 23.93 5.37
CA GLN A 224 15.23 23.10 4.36
C GLN A 224 13.88 22.52 4.81
N ASP A 225 13.72 22.33 6.12
CA ASP A 225 12.56 21.69 6.72
C ASP A 225 11.75 22.67 7.59
N GLN A 226 11.96 24.00 7.44
CA GLN A 226 11.28 25.02 8.19
C GLN A 226 10.39 25.88 7.28
N THR A 227 9.13 26.11 7.70
CA THR A 227 8.19 27.02 7.03
C THR A 227 8.57 28.49 7.24
N ILE A 228 7.96 29.41 6.47
CA ILE A 228 8.18 30.86 6.58
C ILE A 228 7.91 31.36 8.01
N ASN A 229 6.90 30.83 8.68
CA ASN A 229 6.54 31.17 10.06
C ASN A 229 7.34 30.40 11.13
N GLY A 230 8.38 29.66 10.73
CA GLY A 230 9.33 29.05 11.68
C GLY A 230 8.96 27.64 12.15
N ILE A 231 7.89 27.04 11.66
CA ILE A 231 7.48 25.68 12.03
C ILE A 231 8.40 24.66 11.35
N VAL A 232 9.01 23.77 12.12
CA VAL A 232 9.81 22.67 11.59
C VAL A 232 8.87 21.55 11.10
N VAL A 233 9.04 21.12 9.87
CA VAL A 233 8.21 20.10 9.19
C VAL A 233 9.07 18.93 8.70
N LYS A 234 8.44 17.79 8.41
CA LYS A 234 9.15 16.54 8.05
C LYS A 234 9.40 16.37 6.56
N SER A 235 8.76 17.19 5.73
CA SER A 235 8.90 17.09 4.28
C SER A 235 8.78 18.44 3.58
N ARG A 236 9.35 18.53 2.37
CA ARG A 236 9.20 19.69 1.49
C ARG A 236 7.74 19.95 1.06
N GLY A 237 6.94 18.91 0.98
CA GLY A 237 5.51 19.01 0.70
C GLY A 237 4.76 19.72 1.82
N GLU A 238 5.04 19.33 3.06
CA GLU A 238 4.49 19.97 4.25
C GLU A 238 4.95 21.43 4.39
N LYS A 239 6.23 21.71 4.07
CA LYS A 239 6.74 23.09 4.02
C LYS A 239 5.92 23.93 3.04
N ARG A 240 5.70 23.46 1.81
CA ARG A 240 4.92 24.21 0.80
C ARG A 240 3.49 24.47 1.23
N ILE A 241 2.85 23.47 1.86
CA ILE A 241 1.50 23.63 2.40
C ILE A 241 1.50 24.64 3.55
N GLY A 242 2.43 24.53 4.48
CA GLY A 242 2.57 25.46 5.61
C GLY A 242 2.85 26.88 5.15
N ASP A 243 3.78 27.07 4.19
CA ASP A 243 4.09 28.36 3.60
C ASP A 243 2.87 28.97 2.88
N PHE A 244 2.14 28.17 2.09
CA PHE A 244 0.90 28.58 1.43
C PHE A 244 -0.18 29.02 2.44
N LEU A 245 -0.40 28.25 3.50
CA LEU A 245 -1.37 28.60 4.54
C LEU A 245 -1.00 29.90 5.26
N PHE A 246 0.28 30.10 5.54
CA PHE A 246 0.79 31.32 6.15
C PHE A 246 0.64 32.56 5.23
N GLU A 247 0.99 32.42 3.94
CA GLU A 247 0.88 33.48 2.94
C GLU A 247 -0.59 33.93 2.70
N HIS A 248 -1.56 33.06 2.99
CA HIS A 248 -2.99 33.34 2.84
C HIS A 248 -3.71 33.61 4.17
N ASP A 249 -2.95 33.89 5.25
CA ASP A 249 -3.49 34.18 6.59
C ASP A 249 -4.41 33.09 7.15
N ILE A 250 -4.17 31.81 6.75
CA ILE A 250 -4.93 30.67 7.25
C ILE A 250 -4.23 30.11 8.48
N GLU A 251 -4.88 30.20 9.64
CA GLU A 251 -4.34 29.60 10.87
C GLU A 251 -4.28 28.07 10.78
N PHE A 252 -3.13 27.49 11.06
CA PHE A 252 -2.94 26.06 11.11
C PHE A 252 -2.04 25.65 12.30
N LYS A 253 -2.19 24.39 12.73
CA LYS A 253 -1.33 23.77 13.74
C LYS A 253 -0.76 22.49 13.18
N TYR A 254 0.58 22.43 13.11
CA TYR A 254 1.30 21.28 12.61
C TYR A 254 1.27 20.12 13.62
N GLU A 255 0.97 18.90 13.15
CA GLU A 255 0.94 17.63 13.93
C GLU A 255 0.22 17.74 15.29
N ARG A 256 -0.91 18.44 15.34
CA ARG A 256 -1.70 18.51 16.56
C ARG A 256 -2.31 17.14 16.89
N PRO A 257 -2.06 16.57 18.10
CA PRO A 257 -2.70 15.32 18.49
C PRO A 257 -4.20 15.53 18.63
N PHE A 258 -4.97 14.76 17.85
CA PHE A 258 -6.42 14.71 17.98
C PHE A 258 -6.78 13.79 19.14
N ARG A 259 -7.36 14.35 20.21
CA ARG A 259 -8.01 13.58 21.25
C ARG A 259 -9.50 13.53 20.96
N PHE A 260 -9.98 12.38 20.53
CA PHE A 260 -11.42 12.14 20.53
C PHE A 260 -11.88 11.99 21.97
N LYS A 261 -12.72 12.92 22.44
CA LYS A 261 -13.53 12.64 23.63
C LYS A 261 -14.61 11.65 23.17
N SER A 262 -14.50 10.37 23.55
CA SER A 262 -15.65 9.47 23.53
C SER A 262 -16.74 10.06 24.41
N LYS A 263 -17.92 10.36 23.84
CA LYS A 263 -19.13 10.63 24.61
C LYS A 263 -19.61 9.34 25.25
#